data_d1574f3ed342adeabcb5457eba6a2891
#
_entry.id   d1574f3ed342adeabcb5457eba6a2891
#
_cell.length_a   1.000
_cell.length_b   1.000
_cell.length_c   1.000
_cell.angle_alpha   90.00
_cell.angle_beta   90.00
_cell.angle_gamma   90.00
#
_symmetry.space_group_name_H-M   'P 1'
#
loop_
_entity.id
_entity.type
_entity.pdbx_description
1 polymer ?
#
loop_
_entity_poly.entity_id
_entity_poly.type
_entity_poly.pdbx_seq_one_letter_code
_entity_poly.pdbx_strand_id
1 'polypeptide(L)'
;MVVSSINRFEIWLVNLNPTKGREINKTRPCVVISPNEMSVLSTTLVAPMTTQGFEYPCRVKCDFNGKKSLILLDQIRAVDKTRLVKKLGTLNENIQVELCELLQEMFVF
;
A
#
# COMPACT_ATOMS: atom_id res chain seq x y z
N MET A 1 1.39 -21.47 2.47
CA MET A 1 2.70 -20.96 2.91
C MET A 1 2.51 -19.74 3.79
N VAL A 2 3.17 -19.71 4.91
CA VAL A 2 3.10 -18.59 5.82
C VAL A 2 4.10 -17.53 5.37
N VAL A 3 3.62 -16.30 5.16
CA VAL A 3 4.53 -15.19 4.90
C VAL A 3 5.08 -14.75 6.24
N SER A 4 6.34 -15.09 6.50
CA SER A 4 6.97 -14.85 7.80
C SER A 4 7.56 -13.45 7.94
N SER A 5 7.68 -12.68 6.85
CA SER A 5 8.42 -11.43 6.87
C SER A 5 7.78 -10.41 5.94
N ILE A 6 6.93 -9.57 6.50
CA ILE A 6 6.32 -8.44 5.80
C ILE A 6 6.79 -7.18 6.52
N ASN A 7 7.46 -6.30 5.77
CA ASN A 7 8.03 -5.10 6.34
C ASN A 7 7.40 -3.84 5.74
N ARG A 8 7.39 -2.78 6.52
CA ARG A 8 6.88 -1.47 6.10
C ARG A 8 7.56 -1.03 4.80
N PHE A 9 6.81 -0.41 3.92
CA PHE A 9 7.23 0.12 2.63
C PHE A 9 7.54 -0.93 1.56
N GLU A 10 7.37 -2.20 1.87
CA GLU A 10 7.43 -3.23 0.83
C GLU A 10 6.21 -3.13 -0.07
N ILE A 11 6.43 -3.42 -1.35
CA ILE A 11 5.35 -3.47 -2.33
C ILE A 11 5.04 -4.95 -2.56
N TRP A 12 3.78 -5.30 -2.33
CA TRP A 12 3.30 -6.67 -2.48
C TRP A 12 2.13 -6.71 -3.45
N LEU A 13 2.05 -7.80 -4.20
CA LEU A 13 0.86 -8.11 -4.96
C LEU A 13 -0.19 -8.64 -4.00
N VAL A 14 -1.35 -7.98 -3.92
CA VAL A 14 -2.38 -8.28 -2.91
C VAL A 14 -3.72 -8.50 -3.59
N ASN A 15 -4.42 -9.55 -3.17
CA ASN A 15 -5.78 -9.81 -3.62
C ASN A 15 -6.74 -8.95 -2.78
N LEU A 16 -7.34 -7.95 -3.42
CA LEU A 16 -8.22 -6.99 -2.75
C LEU A 16 -9.69 -7.35 -2.80
N ASN A 17 -10.07 -8.37 -3.57
CA ASN A 17 -11.46 -8.79 -3.68
C ASN A 17 -11.93 -9.53 -2.42
N PRO A 18 -13.22 -9.44 -2.06
CA PRO A 18 -14.26 -8.63 -2.69
C PRO A 18 -14.21 -7.16 -2.27
N THR A 19 -14.65 -6.28 -3.15
CA THR A 19 -14.75 -4.84 -2.90
C THR A 19 -16.11 -4.34 -3.35
N LYS A 20 -16.44 -3.09 -2.98
CA LYS A 20 -17.70 -2.45 -3.34
C LYS A 20 -17.46 -1.08 -3.98
N GLY A 21 -18.30 -0.75 -4.95
CA GLY A 21 -18.33 0.56 -5.54
C GLY A 21 -17.01 0.96 -6.17
N ARG A 22 -16.48 2.10 -5.74
CA ARG A 22 -15.25 2.67 -6.28
C ARG A 22 -13.99 2.23 -5.57
N GLU A 23 -14.10 1.27 -4.66
CA GLU A 23 -12.91 0.67 -4.06
C GLU A 23 -12.08 -0.01 -5.16
N ILE A 24 -10.76 0.14 -5.08
CA ILE A 24 -9.85 -0.58 -5.98
C ILE A 24 -10.01 -2.07 -5.75
N ASN A 25 -10.20 -2.80 -6.83
CA ASN A 25 -10.49 -4.23 -6.79
C ASN A 25 -9.40 -5.06 -7.48
N LYS A 26 -9.62 -6.37 -7.53
CA LYS A 26 -8.73 -7.36 -8.14
C LYS A 26 -7.42 -7.47 -7.37
N THR A 27 -6.45 -8.10 -7.99
CA THR A 27 -5.10 -8.25 -7.45
C THR A 27 -4.27 -7.07 -7.93
N ARG A 28 -3.71 -6.31 -7.00
CA ARG A 28 -3.01 -5.06 -7.29
C ARG A 28 -1.72 -4.96 -6.48
N PRO A 29 -0.71 -4.25 -7.00
CA PRO A 29 0.39 -3.85 -6.15
C PRO A 29 -0.11 -2.94 -5.03
N CYS A 30 0.34 -3.21 -3.82
CA CYS A 30 0.00 -2.40 -2.65
C CYS A 30 1.26 -2.17 -1.83
N VAL A 31 1.33 -1.02 -1.18
CA VAL A 31 2.42 -0.68 -0.27
C VAL A 31 2.02 -1.03 1.15
N VAL A 32 2.88 -1.72 1.88
CA VAL A 32 2.66 -2.01 3.29
C VAL A 32 2.89 -0.72 4.10
N ILE A 33 1.88 -0.33 4.84
CA ILE A 33 1.88 0.92 5.64
C ILE A 33 2.14 0.63 7.11
N SER A 34 1.75 -0.54 7.59
CA SER A 34 1.89 -0.91 9.00
C SER A 34 3.34 -0.84 9.46
N PRO A 35 3.60 -0.21 10.63
CA PRO A 35 4.93 -0.29 11.23
C PRO A 35 5.31 -1.74 11.51
N ASN A 36 6.62 -2.02 11.51
CA ASN A 36 7.10 -3.38 11.74
C ASN A 36 6.72 -3.93 13.12
N GLU A 37 6.49 -3.06 14.09
CA GLU A 37 6.02 -3.44 15.41
C GLU A 37 4.66 -4.14 15.39
N MET A 38 3.88 -3.95 14.32
CA MET A 38 2.59 -4.62 14.15
C MET A 38 2.72 -5.96 13.43
N SER A 39 3.93 -6.45 13.21
CA SER A 39 4.17 -7.68 12.45
C SER A 39 3.60 -8.94 13.12
N VAL A 40 3.32 -8.88 14.41
CA VAL A 40 2.72 -10.01 15.15
C VAL A 40 1.23 -10.22 14.81
N LEU A 41 0.59 -9.24 14.20
CA LEU A 41 -0.82 -9.34 13.85
C LEU A 41 -1.03 -10.19 12.59
N SER A 42 -2.18 -10.83 12.49
CA SER A 42 -2.55 -11.59 11.28
C SER A 42 -2.96 -10.71 10.11
N THR A 43 -3.18 -9.43 10.36
CA THR A 43 -3.54 -8.44 9.36
C THR A 43 -2.43 -7.43 9.17
N THR A 44 -2.44 -6.74 8.03
CA THR A 44 -1.53 -5.63 7.76
C THR A 44 -2.28 -4.52 7.04
N LEU A 45 -1.85 -3.29 7.24
CA LEU A 45 -2.43 -2.14 6.54
C LEU A 45 -1.69 -1.95 5.23
N VAL A 46 -2.44 -1.84 4.14
CA VAL A 46 -1.87 -1.62 2.81
C VAL A 46 -2.55 -0.45 2.12
N ALA A 47 -1.81 0.23 1.25
CA ALA A 47 -2.33 1.26 0.37
C ALA A 47 -2.19 0.76 -1.07
N PRO A 48 -3.30 0.65 -1.83
CA PRO A 48 -3.21 0.17 -3.21
C PRO A 48 -2.51 1.17 -4.11
N MET A 49 -1.90 0.66 -5.17
CA MET A 49 -1.27 1.45 -6.21
C MET A 49 -2.03 1.29 -7.51
N THR A 50 -2.06 2.35 -8.31
CA THR A 50 -2.69 2.31 -9.62
C THR A 50 -1.90 3.16 -10.62
N THR A 51 -1.92 2.76 -11.90
CA THR A 51 -1.38 3.57 -12.99
C THR A 51 -2.43 4.50 -13.58
N GLN A 52 -3.66 4.39 -13.11
CA GLN A 52 -4.80 5.19 -13.57
C GLN A 52 -5.41 5.94 -12.40
N GLY A 53 -6.19 6.96 -12.71
CA GLY A 53 -6.88 7.73 -11.70
C GLY A 53 -6.39 9.15 -11.63
N PHE A 54 -6.98 9.92 -10.72
CA PHE A 54 -6.70 11.33 -10.58
C PHE A 54 -5.66 11.58 -9.50
N GLU A 55 -4.87 12.64 -9.69
CA GLU A 55 -3.99 13.13 -8.67
C GLU A 55 -4.80 13.93 -7.65
N TYR A 56 -4.65 13.55 -6.38
CA TYR A 56 -5.23 14.28 -5.25
C TYR A 56 -4.15 14.47 -4.19
N PRO A 57 -4.33 15.41 -3.27
CA PRO A 57 -3.34 15.62 -2.21
C PRO A 57 -3.03 14.39 -1.37
N CYS A 58 -3.99 13.45 -1.26
CA CYS A 58 -3.81 12.21 -0.49
C CYS A 58 -3.23 11.06 -1.32
N ARG A 59 -2.68 11.35 -2.50
CA ARG A 59 -2.11 10.32 -3.39
C ARG A 59 -0.66 10.65 -3.68
N VAL A 60 0.21 9.69 -3.47
CA VAL A 60 1.65 9.85 -3.65
C VAL A 60 2.05 9.32 -5.01
N LYS A 61 2.74 10.14 -5.80
CA LYS A 61 3.28 9.71 -7.10
C LYS A 61 4.58 8.95 -6.89
N CYS A 62 4.73 7.86 -7.61
CA CYS A 62 5.99 7.13 -7.65
C CYS A 62 6.15 6.41 -8.98
N ASP A 63 7.38 6.08 -9.33
CA ASP A 63 7.64 5.24 -10.49
C ASP A 63 7.79 3.80 -10.01
N PHE A 64 7.09 2.89 -10.65
CA PHE A 64 7.15 1.47 -10.33
C PHE A 64 7.11 0.66 -11.62
N ASN A 65 8.11 -0.19 -11.80
CA ASN A 65 8.26 -1.02 -13.01
C ASN A 65 8.22 -0.18 -14.30
N GLY A 66 8.85 0.98 -14.28
CA GLY A 66 8.93 1.86 -15.44
C GLY A 66 7.64 2.62 -15.74
N LYS A 67 6.64 2.55 -14.86
CA LYS A 67 5.36 3.24 -15.02
C LYS A 67 5.13 4.22 -13.89
N LYS A 68 4.53 5.35 -14.22
CA LYS A 68 4.08 6.31 -13.22
C LYS A 68 2.86 5.76 -12.51
N SER A 69 2.94 5.69 -11.19
CA SER A 69 1.89 5.11 -10.36
C SER A 69 1.49 6.09 -9.27
N LEU A 70 0.29 5.88 -8.75
CA LEU A 70 -0.22 6.62 -7.59
C LEU A 70 -0.41 5.64 -6.45
N ILE A 71 0.05 6.00 -5.26
CA ILE A 71 -0.23 5.27 -4.03
C ILE A 71 -1.44 5.94 -3.39
N LEU A 72 -2.51 5.18 -3.25
CA LEU A 72 -3.81 5.71 -2.83
C LEU A 72 -3.95 5.67 -1.32
N LEU A 73 -3.47 6.70 -0.64
CA LEU A 73 -3.58 6.77 0.83
C LEU A 73 -5.02 6.97 1.29
N ASP A 74 -5.90 7.43 0.39
CA ASP A 74 -7.33 7.52 0.66
C ASP A 74 -8.03 6.15 0.67
N GLN A 75 -7.35 5.09 0.24
CA GLN A 75 -7.89 3.74 0.21
C GLN A 75 -7.09 2.75 1.05
N ILE A 76 -6.43 3.24 2.08
CA ILE A 76 -5.74 2.37 3.04
C ILE A 76 -6.76 1.42 3.66
N ARG A 77 -6.39 0.15 3.75
CA ARG A 77 -7.25 -0.87 4.36
C ARG A 77 -6.42 -1.95 5.03
N ALA A 78 -7.04 -2.59 6.02
CA ALA A 78 -6.47 -3.77 6.63
C ALA A 78 -6.83 -5.00 5.78
N VAL A 79 -5.85 -5.83 5.53
CA VAL A 79 -6.06 -7.10 4.84
C VAL A 79 -5.42 -8.22 5.64
N ASP A 80 -6.00 -9.41 5.54
CA ASP A 80 -5.37 -10.59 6.09
C ASP A 80 -4.07 -10.87 5.33
N LYS A 81 -3.02 -11.25 6.05
CA LYS A 81 -1.72 -11.49 5.41
C LYS A 81 -1.76 -12.58 4.36
N THR A 82 -2.73 -13.49 4.42
CA THR A 82 -2.90 -14.53 3.40
C THR A 82 -3.29 -13.95 2.03
N ARG A 83 -3.73 -12.70 1.98
CA ARG A 83 -4.05 -12.03 0.72
C ARG A 83 -2.82 -11.51 -0.02
N LEU A 84 -1.66 -11.47 0.63
CA LEU A 84 -0.40 -11.06 0.02
C LEU A 84 0.15 -12.22 -0.79
N VAL A 85 0.24 -12.04 -2.12
CA VAL A 85 0.60 -13.11 -3.06
C VAL A 85 2.11 -13.22 -3.22
N LYS A 86 2.78 -12.10 -3.50
CA LYS A 86 4.24 -12.09 -3.61
C LYS A 86 4.79 -10.68 -3.46
N LYS A 87 6.01 -10.60 -2.97
CA LYS A 87 6.72 -9.32 -2.84
C LYS A 87 7.21 -8.88 -4.21
N LEU A 88 6.98 -7.61 -4.55
CA LEU A 88 7.38 -7.03 -5.82
C LEU A 88 8.57 -6.09 -5.69
N GLY A 89 8.81 -5.54 -4.51
CA GLY A 89 9.91 -4.60 -4.30
C GLY A 89 9.74 -3.83 -3.00
N THR A 90 10.43 -2.70 -2.93
CA THR A 90 10.40 -1.80 -1.78
C THR A 90 10.43 -0.37 -2.31
N LEU A 91 9.66 0.54 -1.69
CA LEU A 91 9.70 1.96 -2.04
C LEU A 91 11.10 2.53 -1.79
N ASN A 92 11.54 3.46 -2.65
CA ASN A 92 12.78 4.18 -2.36
C ASN A 92 12.58 5.16 -1.19
N GLU A 93 13.67 5.57 -0.57
CA GLU A 93 13.63 6.38 0.66
C GLU A 93 12.91 7.70 0.47
N ASN A 94 13.08 8.37 -0.66
CA ASN A 94 12.41 9.65 -0.91
C ASN A 94 10.90 9.51 -0.88
N ILE A 95 10.38 8.44 -1.48
CA ILE A 95 8.95 8.17 -1.50
C ILE A 95 8.47 7.75 -0.11
N GLN A 96 9.28 7.00 0.64
CA GLN A 96 8.94 6.62 2.02
C GLN A 96 8.73 7.86 2.89
N VAL A 97 9.62 8.83 2.80
CA VAL A 97 9.53 10.08 3.56
C VAL A 97 8.28 10.86 3.17
N GLU A 98 8.06 11.04 1.87
CA GLU A 98 6.90 11.76 1.36
C GLU A 98 5.58 11.10 1.83
N LEU A 99 5.53 9.78 1.76
CA LEU A 99 4.36 9.01 2.17
C LEU A 99 4.07 9.21 3.66
N CYS A 100 5.10 9.13 4.50
CA CYS A 100 4.92 9.30 5.94
C CYS A 100 4.51 10.72 6.31
N GLU A 101 5.07 11.72 5.64
CA GLU A 101 4.68 13.10 5.85
C GLU A 101 3.20 13.32 5.51
N LEU A 102 2.76 12.73 4.39
CA LEU A 102 1.39 12.86 3.97
C LEU A 102 0.43 12.15 4.92
N LEU A 103 0.81 10.96 5.42
CA LEU A 103 0.02 10.26 6.43
C LEU A 103 -0.14 11.10 7.70
N GLN A 104 0.92 11.78 8.13
CA GLN A 104 0.85 12.67 9.28
C GLN A 104 -0.12 13.81 9.04
N GLU A 105 -0.08 14.42 7.87
CA GLU A 105 -1.00 15.49 7.52
C GLU A 105 -2.46 15.03 7.50
N MET A 106 -2.71 13.84 6.98
CA MET A 106 -4.06 13.28 6.88
C MET A 106 -4.69 13.03 8.24
N PHE A 107 -3.90 12.68 9.25
CA PHE A 107 -4.41 12.28 10.56
C PHE A 107 -4.05 13.24 11.67
N VAL A 108 -3.48 14.38 11.35
CA VAL A 108 -3.24 15.43 12.35
C VAL A 108 -4.54 16.20 12.61
N PHE A 109 -4.75 16.51 13.87
CA PHE A 109 -5.97 17.22 14.28
C PHE A 109 -5.84 18.73 14.06
#